data_e6a28a0678a86e3351dd897c292d1daa
#
_entry.id   e6a28a0678a86e3351dd897c292d1daa
#
_cell.length_a   1.000
_cell.length_b   1.000
_cell.length_c   1.000
_cell.angle_alpha   90.00
_cell.angle_beta   90.00
_cell.angle_gamma   90.00
#
_symmetry.space_group_name_H-M   'P 1'
#
loop_
_entity.id
_entity.type
_entity.pdbx_description
1 polymer ?
#
loop_
_entity_poly.entity_id
_entity_poly.type
_entity_poly.pdbx_seq_one_letter_code
_entity_poly.pdbx_strand_id
1 'polypeptide(L)'
;MKKIIFALCMFSFIFSSVEISGDARFRPRFDQKINGDETSTSDLYYLYRARINFKVDIDGGWYFKTKLGTSSIAGMSKMGSDGSGPGIESSYRPLVSFMELNFGYKAESCGYWAGIFPLKSNPSLDIHFYPNKLVDIPFALYSNGAIMGMGGYKTFFSNKVNWFMSVDKNVTNNEEYQLDNNLADSSSIDFYTLGLNSSIKLSQITLTPTLLYSFGNKNSNSPLTVGGDITLPRISNIKSSLSYYNSFNGDEGDNDYYQVDHFRLSLIYPFNENKIKLFYDMANHNDDQFSYLWISYTHMCYKGDLGEVSMSPTIRMQTGTGIGDDYDKDYKRNKFELTTQIKFK
;
A
#
# COMPACT_ATOMS: atom_id res chain seq x y z
N MET A 1 4.28 9.56 42.46
CA MET A 1 4.40 8.22 41.86
C MET A 1 3.21 7.32 42.15
N LYS A 2 2.78 7.06 43.41
CA LYS A 2 1.63 6.15 43.70
C LYS A 2 0.32 6.55 43.00
N LYS A 3 0.02 7.85 42.84
CA LYS A 3 -1.21 8.35 42.16
C LYS A 3 -1.18 8.14 40.63
N ILE A 4 0.01 8.15 40.04
CA ILE A 4 0.17 7.89 38.57
C ILE A 4 0.01 6.40 38.28
N ILE A 5 0.56 5.54 39.14
CA ILE A 5 0.41 4.08 39.04
C ILE A 5 -1.06 3.68 39.22
N PHE A 6 -1.75 4.32 40.18
CA PHE A 6 -3.19 4.08 40.40
C PHE A 6 -4.04 4.56 39.21
N ALA A 7 -3.73 5.71 38.61
CA ALA A 7 -4.38 6.17 37.38
C ALA A 7 -4.12 5.24 36.20
N LEU A 8 -2.88 4.75 36.02
CA LEU A 8 -2.54 3.76 35.01
C LEU A 8 -3.26 2.41 35.24
N CYS A 9 -3.37 1.97 36.48
CA CYS A 9 -4.14 0.77 36.82
C CYS A 9 -5.66 0.96 36.62
N MET A 10 -6.20 2.13 36.94
CA MET A 10 -7.62 2.42 36.67
C MET A 10 -7.91 2.53 35.18
N PHE A 11 -6.96 3.04 34.35
CA PHE A 11 -7.08 3.02 32.90
C PHE A 11 -7.11 1.58 32.31
N SER A 12 -6.38 0.64 32.92
CA SER A 12 -6.41 -0.76 32.48
C SER A 12 -7.72 -1.50 32.80
N PHE A 13 -8.53 -1.00 33.71
CA PHE A 13 -9.86 -1.57 34.03
C PHE A 13 -11.00 -1.04 33.16
N ILE A 14 -10.80 0.10 32.47
CA ILE A 14 -11.84 0.74 31.65
C ILE A 14 -11.84 0.19 30.20
N PHE A 15 -10.69 -0.31 29.71
CA PHE A 15 -10.57 -0.89 28.37
C PHE A 15 -10.57 -2.42 28.47
N SER A 16 -11.71 -3.03 28.24
CA SER A 16 -11.88 -4.49 28.34
C SER A 16 -11.09 -5.28 27.29
N SER A 17 -10.56 -4.64 26.23
CA SER A 17 -9.62 -5.26 25.29
C SER A 17 -8.83 -4.24 24.48
N VAL A 18 -7.62 -3.92 24.91
CA VAL A 18 -6.64 -3.23 24.08
C VAL A 18 -5.69 -4.26 23.50
N GLU A 19 -5.73 -4.45 22.20
CA GLU A 19 -4.80 -5.30 21.48
C GLU A 19 -3.60 -4.46 21.03
N ILE A 20 -2.39 -4.89 21.39
CA ILE A 20 -1.12 -4.28 20.95
C ILE A 20 -0.39 -5.31 20.10
N SER A 21 0.02 -4.92 18.90
CA SER A 21 0.81 -5.77 18.01
C SER A 21 1.77 -4.92 17.17
N GLY A 22 2.67 -5.55 16.46
CA GLY A 22 3.56 -4.79 15.61
C GLY A 22 4.49 -5.61 14.74
N ASP A 23 5.29 -4.91 13.97
CA ASP A 23 6.36 -5.51 13.19
C ASP A 23 7.59 -4.60 13.11
N ALA A 24 8.76 -5.23 13.06
CA ALA A 24 10.01 -4.59 12.70
C ALA A 24 10.63 -5.33 11.52
N ARG A 25 11.23 -4.58 10.60
CA ARG A 25 11.94 -5.13 9.42
C ARG A 25 13.28 -4.44 9.24
N PHE A 26 14.25 -5.24 8.86
CA PHE A 26 15.54 -4.80 8.38
C PHE A 26 15.80 -5.44 7.01
N ARG A 27 16.36 -4.67 6.06
CA ARG A 27 16.53 -5.11 4.69
C ARG A 27 17.75 -4.48 4.04
N PRO A 28 18.88 -5.19 3.92
CA PRO A 28 19.88 -4.87 2.93
C PRO A 28 19.31 -5.08 1.52
N ARG A 29 19.58 -4.15 0.62
CA ARG A 29 19.12 -4.17 -0.77
C ARG A 29 20.26 -3.78 -1.69
N PHE A 30 20.59 -4.66 -2.62
CA PHE A 30 21.37 -4.36 -3.79
C PHE A 30 20.40 -3.97 -4.91
N ASP A 31 20.64 -2.84 -5.56
CA ASP A 31 19.80 -2.24 -6.60
C ASP A 31 20.69 -1.89 -7.79
N GLN A 32 20.39 -2.46 -8.95
CA GLN A 32 21.11 -2.21 -10.19
C GLN A 32 20.11 -1.69 -11.23
N LYS A 33 20.42 -0.55 -11.84
CA LYS A 33 19.71 -0.01 -13.00
C LYS A 33 20.63 -0.07 -14.23
N ILE A 34 20.12 -0.57 -15.33
CA ILE A 34 20.77 -0.62 -16.64
C ILE A 34 19.87 0.18 -17.58
N ASN A 35 20.39 1.26 -18.17
CA ASN A 35 19.68 2.10 -19.13
C ASN A 35 19.78 1.52 -20.55
N GLY A 36 19.00 2.07 -21.48
CA GLY A 36 18.98 1.64 -22.87
C GLY A 36 20.29 1.84 -23.64
N ASP A 37 21.12 2.77 -23.18
CA ASP A 37 22.49 3.01 -23.68
C ASP A 37 23.54 2.03 -23.07
N GLU A 38 23.07 0.99 -22.38
CA GLU A 38 23.90 0.02 -21.66
C GLU A 38 24.67 0.58 -20.44
N THR A 39 24.53 1.86 -20.12
CA THR A 39 25.10 2.38 -18.88
C THR A 39 24.43 1.75 -17.66
N SER A 40 25.22 1.38 -16.65
CA SER A 40 24.68 0.77 -15.45
C SER A 40 25.11 1.50 -14.19
N THR A 41 24.17 1.60 -13.27
CA THR A 41 24.43 2.07 -11.90
C THR A 41 24.03 1.01 -10.90
N SER A 42 24.78 0.89 -9.81
CA SER A 42 24.42 -0.06 -8.74
C SER A 42 24.69 0.57 -7.38
N ASP A 43 23.86 0.20 -6.41
CA ASP A 43 23.97 0.67 -5.03
C ASP A 43 23.60 -0.44 -4.04
N LEU A 44 24.24 -0.45 -2.89
CA LEU A 44 23.88 -1.30 -1.74
C LEU A 44 23.48 -0.40 -0.59
N TYR A 45 22.23 -0.48 -0.21
CA TYR A 45 21.72 0.31 0.90
C TYR A 45 20.85 -0.51 1.86
N TYR A 46 20.62 0.05 3.03
CA TYR A 46 19.93 -0.60 4.12
C TYR A 46 18.62 0.12 4.42
N LEU A 47 17.56 -0.67 4.53
CA LEU A 47 16.22 -0.18 4.81
C LEU A 47 15.73 -0.77 6.12
N TYR A 48 14.91 -0.02 6.84
CA TYR A 48 14.26 -0.50 8.04
C TYR A 48 12.84 0.06 8.17
N ARG A 49 12.05 -0.60 8.99
CA ARG A 49 10.71 -0.18 9.36
C ARG A 49 10.37 -0.75 10.73
N ALA A 50 9.76 0.07 11.59
CA ALA A 50 9.11 -0.40 12.81
C ALA A 50 7.69 0.15 12.85
N ARG A 51 6.74 -0.68 13.26
CA ARG A 51 5.31 -0.31 13.38
C ARG A 51 4.72 -0.92 14.63
N ILE A 52 3.86 -0.14 15.30
CA ILE A 52 3.06 -0.58 16.45
C ILE A 52 1.60 -0.31 16.11
N ASN A 53 0.75 -1.29 16.33
CA ASN A 53 -0.70 -1.19 16.17
C ASN A 53 -1.35 -1.21 17.55
N PHE A 54 -2.34 -0.36 17.74
CA PHE A 54 -3.25 -0.38 18.86
C PHE A 54 -4.67 -0.55 18.32
N LYS A 55 -5.42 -1.44 18.91
CA LYS A 55 -6.83 -1.64 18.62
C LYS A 55 -7.60 -1.68 19.92
N VAL A 56 -8.66 -0.91 19.98
CA VAL A 56 -9.60 -0.87 21.08
C VAL A 56 -10.97 -1.25 20.55
N ASP A 57 -11.53 -2.35 21.04
CA ASP A 57 -12.91 -2.70 20.78
C ASP A 57 -13.77 -2.08 21.88
N ILE A 58 -14.78 -1.32 21.48
CA ILE A 58 -15.75 -0.63 22.33
C ILE A 58 -17.06 -1.42 22.24
N ASP A 59 -17.81 -1.46 23.32
CA ASP A 59 -19.09 -2.17 23.35
C ASP A 59 -20.04 -1.72 22.23
N GLY A 60 -20.92 -2.62 21.80
CA GLY A 60 -21.90 -2.36 20.76
C GLY A 60 -21.34 -2.35 19.34
N GLY A 61 -20.13 -2.88 19.11
CA GLY A 61 -19.52 -3.00 17.78
C GLY A 61 -18.71 -1.80 17.34
N TRP A 62 -18.57 -0.78 18.19
CA TRP A 62 -17.68 0.34 17.93
C TRP A 62 -16.22 -0.03 18.17
N TYR A 63 -15.30 0.63 17.46
CA TYR A 63 -13.87 0.41 17.61
C TYR A 63 -13.06 1.66 17.28
N PHE A 64 -11.86 1.68 17.84
CA PHE A 64 -10.80 2.61 17.47
C PHE A 64 -9.56 1.83 17.09
N LYS A 65 -8.84 2.27 16.05
CA LYS A 65 -7.61 1.63 15.60
C LYS A 65 -6.59 2.67 15.20
N THR A 66 -5.35 2.47 15.65
CA THR A 66 -4.23 3.28 15.21
C THR A 66 -3.01 2.43 14.91
N LYS A 67 -2.20 2.88 13.96
CA LYS A 67 -0.90 2.32 13.61
C LYS A 67 0.12 3.44 13.55
N LEU A 68 1.14 3.34 14.34
CA LEU A 68 2.31 4.22 14.31
C LEU A 68 3.45 3.52 13.56
N GLY A 69 4.22 4.26 12.80
CA GLY A 69 5.33 3.71 12.05
C GLY A 69 6.41 4.72 11.70
N THR A 70 7.61 4.20 11.41
CA THR A 70 8.84 4.97 11.14
C THR A 70 9.00 5.37 9.67
N SER A 71 7.98 5.25 8.84
CA SER A 71 8.08 5.51 7.41
C SER A 71 6.72 5.80 6.82
N SER A 72 6.70 6.20 5.56
CA SER A 72 5.49 6.26 4.78
C SER A 72 4.77 4.90 4.77
N ILE A 73 3.50 4.95 4.51
CA ILE A 73 2.51 3.88 4.70
C ILE A 73 2.95 2.50 4.20
N ALA A 74 3.60 2.44 3.05
CA ALA A 74 4.08 1.19 2.44
C ALA A 74 5.59 1.03 2.50
N GLY A 75 6.28 2.11 2.69
CA GLY A 75 7.71 2.19 2.53
C GLY A 75 8.52 1.62 3.70
N MET A 76 9.79 1.63 3.50
CA MET A 76 10.82 1.44 4.52
C MET A 76 11.73 2.67 4.47
N SER A 77 12.18 3.14 5.62
CA SER A 77 13.13 4.24 5.71
C SER A 77 14.54 3.75 5.37
N LYS A 78 15.33 4.57 4.71
CA LYS A 78 16.77 4.33 4.51
C LYS A 78 17.48 4.49 5.86
N MET A 79 18.43 3.63 6.15
CA MET A 79 19.30 3.77 7.32
C MET A 79 20.49 4.67 6.98
N GLY A 80 20.93 5.43 7.96
CA GLY A 80 22.02 6.41 7.79
C GLY A 80 21.50 7.74 7.25
N SER A 81 22.42 8.70 7.11
CA SER A 81 22.17 10.00 6.50
C SER A 81 22.81 10.07 5.12
N ASP A 82 22.41 11.03 4.32
CA ASP A 82 23.08 11.34 3.04
C ASP A 82 24.31 12.27 3.24
N GLY A 83 24.75 12.46 4.50
CA GLY A 83 25.91 13.27 4.86
C GLY A 83 27.24 12.63 4.49
N SER A 84 28.27 13.45 4.28
CA SER A 84 29.58 13.06 3.75
C SER A 84 30.62 12.65 4.81
N GLY A 85 30.23 12.39 6.05
CA GLY A 85 31.15 12.10 7.14
C GLY A 85 30.84 10.86 7.96
N PRO A 86 31.85 10.23 8.62
CA PRO A 86 31.62 9.11 9.51
C PRO A 86 31.08 9.57 10.88
N GLY A 87 30.06 8.88 11.35
CA GLY A 87 29.72 8.76 12.77
C GLY A 87 28.75 9.79 13.34
N ILE A 88 28.97 11.06 13.25
CA ILE A 88 28.17 12.06 13.99
C ILE A 88 26.87 12.41 13.27
N GLU A 89 26.88 12.39 11.95
CA GLU A 89 25.69 12.69 11.14
C GLU A 89 24.71 11.51 11.02
N SER A 90 25.11 10.33 11.49
CA SER A 90 24.23 9.16 11.62
C SER A 90 23.14 9.32 12.69
N SER A 91 23.03 10.50 13.29
CA SER A 91 21.98 10.82 14.27
C SER A 91 20.59 10.98 13.65
N TYR A 92 20.43 10.84 12.32
CA TYR A 92 19.11 10.87 11.68
C TYR A 92 18.15 9.88 12.35
N ARG A 93 17.08 10.42 12.86
CA ARG A 93 15.98 9.66 13.45
C ARG A 93 14.75 9.88 12.59
N PRO A 94 14.16 8.81 12.00
CA PRO A 94 12.93 8.98 11.25
C PRO A 94 11.81 9.43 12.16
N LEU A 95 10.98 10.29 11.65
CA LEU A 95 9.75 10.69 12.33
C LEU A 95 8.82 9.48 12.43
N VAL A 96 8.15 9.37 13.56
CA VAL A 96 7.04 8.43 13.74
C VAL A 96 5.76 9.14 13.34
N SER A 97 5.01 8.53 12.45
CA SER A 97 3.75 9.07 11.93
C SER A 97 2.59 8.11 12.15
N PHE A 98 1.39 8.66 12.14
CA PHE A 98 0.17 7.85 12.08
C PHE A 98 0.01 7.29 10.67
N MET A 99 0.17 5.98 10.53
CA MET A 99 -0.08 5.26 9.28
C MET A 99 -1.54 4.86 9.13
N GLU A 100 -2.22 4.62 10.24
CA GLU A 100 -3.66 4.41 10.36
C GLU A 100 -4.14 5.13 11.62
N LEU A 101 -5.29 5.78 11.53
CA LEU A 101 -5.98 6.40 12.64
C LEU A 101 -7.46 6.46 12.29
N ASN A 102 -8.22 5.47 12.71
CA ASN A 102 -9.61 5.37 12.33
C ASN A 102 -10.47 4.88 13.49
N PHE A 103 -11.71 5.27 13.41
CA PHE A 103 -12.77 4.79 14.28
C PHE A 103 -13.96 4.36 13.42
N GLY A 104 -14.77 3.48 13.96
CA GLY A 104 -15.89 2.99 13.20
C GLY A 104 -16.78 2.03 13.97
N TYR A 105 -17.76 1.55 13.25
CA TYR A 105 -18.72 0.56 13.70
C TYR A 105 -18.62 -0.68 12.84
N LYS A 106 -18.74 -1.85 13.45
CA LYS A 106 -18.69 -3.13 12.78
C LYS A 106 -19.78 -4.06 13.32
N ALA A 107 -20.69 -4.45 12.44
CA ALA A 107 -21.67 -5.49 12.65
C ALA A 107 -21.51 -6.62 11.62
N GLU A 108 -22.27 -7.67 11.72
CA GLU A 108 -22.23 -8.81 10.79
C GLU A 108 -22.61 -8.39 9.37
N SER A 109 -23.71 -7.65 9.23
CA SER A 109 -24.27 -7.28 7.93
C SER A 109 -23.79 -5.94 7.37
N CYS A 110 -23.21 -5.07 8.21
CA CYS A 110 -22.73 -3.74 7.79
C CYS A 110 -21.64 -3.23 8.70
N GLY A 111 -20.90 -2.24 8.21
CA GLY A 111 -19.92 -1.51 8.99
C GLY A 111 -19.51 -0.24 8.25
N TYR A 112 -19.00 0.72 8.99
CA TYR A 112 -18.46 1.97 8.46
C TYR A 112 -17.32 2.46 9.34
N TRP A 113 -16.45 3.27 8.75
CA TRP A 113 -15.32 3.87 9.42
C TRP A 113 -14.96 5.22 8.78
N ALA A 114 -14.29 6.04 9.56
CA ALA A 114 -13.76 7.33 9.12
C ALA A 114 -12.35 7.52 9.68
N GLY A 115 -11.58 8.37 9.00
CA GLY A 115 -10.21 8.70 9.35
C GLY A 115 -9.18 8.15 8.35
N ILE A 116 -8.00 7.78 8.83
CA ILE A 116 -6.93 7.17 8.04
C ILE A 116 -7.06 5.65 8.16
N PHE A 117 -7.42 4.98 7.08
CA PHE A 117 -7.65 3.53 7.11
C PHE A 117 -7.09 2.81 5.89
N PRO A 118 -6.68 1.52 6.03
CA PRO A 118 -6.18 0.74 4.91
C PRO A 118 -7.32 0.42 3.95
N LEU A 119 -7.05 0.57 2.66
CA LEU A 119 -7.98 0.16 1.62
C LEU A 119 -8.11 -1.36 1.57
N LYS A 120 -9.36 -1.83 1.62
CA LYS A 120 -9.71 -3.23 1.35
C LYS A 120 -10.17 -3.46 -0.07
N SER A 121 -10.46 -2.38 -0.79
CA SER A 121 -10.93 -2.38 -2.19
C SER A 121 -9.81 -2.12 -3.17
N ASN A 122 -8.61 -2.41 -2.78
CA ASN A 122 -7.42 -2.01 -3.47
C ASN A 122 -6.97 -3.12 -4.42
N PRO A 123 -6.67 -2.81 -5.68
CA PRO A 123 -5.99 -3.74 -6.55
C PRO A 123 -4.67 -4.20 -5.93
N SER A 124 -4.40 -5.50 -5.94
CA SER A 124 -3.18 -6.06 -5.37
C SER A 124 -1.97 -5.84 -6.28
N LEU A 125 -1.74 -4.59 -6.71
CA LEU A 125 -0.70 -4.24 -7.66
C LEU A 125 0.50 -3.62 -6.95
N ASP A 126 1.71 -4.05 -7.32
CA ASP A 126 2.95 -3.53 -6.73
C ASP A 126 3.72 -2.59 -7.66
N ILE A 127 3.15 -2.23 -8.79
CA ILE A 127 3.85 -1.46 -9.83
C ILE A 127 4.37 -0.11 -9.30
N HIS A 128 3.64 0.52 -8.39
CA HIS A 128 4.07 1.76 -7.76
C HIS A 128 5.23 1.61 -6.76
N PHE A 129 5.59 0.40 -6.32
CA PHE A 129 6.82 0.19 -5.53
C PHE A 129 8.10 0.43 -6.33
N TYR A 130 7.96 0.62 -7.62
CA TYR A 130 9.02 1.00 -8.52
C TYR A 130 8.65 2.30 -9.21
N PRO A 131 8.51 3.38 -8.44
CA PRO A 131 8.21 4.66 -9.04
C PRO A 131 9.40 5.06 -9.91
N ASN A 132 9.32 4.71 -11.13
CA ASN A 132 9.75 5.63 -12.14
C ASN A 132 8.54 6.53 -12.29
N LYS A 133 8.73 7.83 -12.30
CA LYS A 133 7.70 8.86 -12.38
C LYS A 133 6.73 8.72 -13.59
N LEU A 134 6.78 7.60 -14.28
CA LEU A 134 6.23 7.35 -15.59
C LEU A 134 4.85 6.71 -15.56
N VAL A 135 4.44 6.13 -14.44
CA VAL A 135 3.14 5.47 -14.36
C VAL A 135 2.43 5.96 -13.11
N ASP A 136 1.76 7.07 -13.26
CA ASP A 136 0.86 7.61 -12.24
C ASP A 136 -0.52 6.97 -12.42
N ILE A 137 -0.63 5.73 -12.03
CA ILE A 137 -1.90 5.00 -12.08
C ILE A 137 -2.70 5.37 -10.84
N PRO A 138 -3.91 5.92 -10.94
CA PRO A 138 -4.69 6.37 -9.78
C PRO A 138 -4.86 5.29 -8.73
N PHE A 139 -5.13 4.05 -9.13
CA PHE A 139 -5.31 2.95 -8.20
C PHE A 139 -3.98 2.47 -7.57
N ALA A 140 -2.84 2.69 -8.21
CA ALA A 140 -1.54 2.36 -7.65
C ALA A 140 -1.18 3.27 -6.47
N LEU A 141 -1.70 4.47 -6.41
CA LEU A 141 -1.56 5.38 -5.27
C LEU A 141 -2.13 4.77 -3.99
N TYR A 142 -3.13 3.91 -4.11
CA TYR A 142 -3.82 3.32 -2.99
C TYR A 142 -3.32 1.91 -2.62
N SER A 143 -2.48 1.29 -3.44
CA SER A 143 -2.16 -0.15 -3.32
C SER A 143 -1.48 -0.55 -2.01
N ASN A 144 -0.81 0.36 -1.33
CA ASN A 144 -0.13 0.09 -0.07
C ASN A 144 -0.42 1.12 1.01
N GLY A 145 -1.31 2.02 0.70
CA GLY A 145 -1.62 3.13 1.54
C GLY A 145 -2.76 2.87 2.50
N ALA A 146 -2.84 3.77 3.42
CA ALA A 146 -4.08 4.16 4.03
C ALA A 146 -4.57 5.40 3.28
N ILE A 147 -5.86 5.51 3.11
CA ILE A 147 -6.52 6.71 2.60
C ILE A 147 -7.09 7.50 3.75
N MET A 148 -7.24 8.79 3.55
CA MET A 148 -8.01 9.67 4.44
C MET A 148 -9.42 9.80 3.90
N GLY A 149 -10.45 9.52 4.72
CA GLY A 149 -11.83 9.62 4.26
C GLY A 149 -12.78 8.78 5.09
N MET A 150 -13.75 8.21 4.42
CA MET A 150 -14.73 7.31 5.01
C MET A 150 -14.94 6.09 4.13
N GLY A 151 -15.40 5.01 4.73
CA GLY A 151 -15.71 3.80 4.01
C GLY A 151 -16.60 2.87 4.82
N GLY A 152 -17.01 1.81 4.18
CA GLY A 152 -17.87 0.85 4.83
C GLY A 152 -18.08 -0.41 4.02
N TYR A 153 -18.97 -1.23 4.52
CA TYR A 153 -19.47 -2.38 3.80
C TYR A 153 -20.94 -2.65 4.14
N LYS A 154 -21.58 -3.31 3.22
CA LYS A 154 -22.88 -3.92 3.46
C LYS A 154 -22.94 -5.29 2.80
N THR A 155 -23.57 -6.24 3.46
CA THR A 155 -23.79 -7.60 2.94
C THR A 155 -25.14 -7.66 2.25
N PHE A 156 -25.15 -8.07 0.98
CA PHE A 156 -26.35 -8.32 0.19
C PHE A 156 -26.29 -9.77 -0.33
N PHE A 157 -27.29 -10.57 -0.04
CA PHE A 157 -27.39 -11.96 -0.53
C PHE A 157 -26.07 -12.76 -0.35
N SER A 158 -25.47 -12.69 0.83
CA SER A 158 -24.20 -13.33 1.18
C SER A 158 -22.95 -12.71 0.56
N ASN A 159 -23.07 -11.73 -0.33
CA ASN A 159 -21.92 -11.01 -0.91
C ASN A 159 -21.68 -9.71 -0.15
N LYS A 160 -20.42 -9.49 0.20
CA LYS A 160 -20.02 -8.26 0.88
C LYS A 160 -19.57 -7.23 -0.14
N VAL A 161 -20.32 -6.13 -0.23
CA VAL A 161 -19.96 -4.96 -1.02
C VAL A 161 -19.23 -3.97 -0.11
N ASN A 162 -18.01 -3.63 -0.46
CA ASN A 162 -17.24 -2.59 0.21
C ASN A 162 -17.28 -1.32 -0.63
N TRP A 163 -17.26 -0.19 0.06
CA TRP A 163 -17.20 1.13 -0.56
C TRP A 163 -16.26 2.04 0.25
N PHE A 164 -15.72 3.04 -0.40
CA PHE A 164 -15.01 4.12 0.27
C PHE A 164 -15.12 5.43 -0.50
N MET A 165 -14.88 6.52 0.19
CA MET A 165 -14.61 7.84 -0.38
C MET A 165 -13.32 8.35 0.28
N SER A 166 -12.31 8.62 -0.52
CA SER A 166 -11.10 9.29 -0.05
C SER A 166 -11.14 10.77 -0.38
N VAL A 167 -10.49 11.56 0.47
CA VAL A 167 -10.17 12.96 0.24
C VAL A 167 -8.70 12.99 -0.18
N ASP A 168 -8.45 13.03 -1.48
CA ASP A 168 -7.09 12.89 -2.02
C ASP A 168 -6.34 14.22 -1.96
N LYS A 169 -7.07 15.31 -2.17
CA LYS A 169 -6.59 16.68 -2.02
C LYS A 169 -7.75 17.54 -1.51
N ASN A 170 -7.47 18.32 -0.49
CA ASN A 170 -8.42 19.28 0.05
C ASN A 170 -7.70 20.63 0.24
N VAL A 171 -8.09 21.59 -0.56
CA VAL A 171 -7.46 22.90 -0.58
C VAL A 171 -8.41 23.92 0.03
N THR A 172 -7.94 24.64 1.03
CA THR A 172 -8.68 25.77 1.56
C THR A 172 -8.23 27.06 0.89
N ASN A 173 -9.20 27.83 0.40
CA ASN A 173 -8.97 29.16 -0.15
C ASN A 173 -9.02 30.25 0.94
N ASN A 174 -9.25 29.88 2.19
CA ASN A 174 -9.30 30.81 3.31
C ASN A 174 -7.94 30.84 4.02
N GLU A 175 -7.23 31.95 3.95
CA GLU A 175 -5.91 32.14 4.57
C GLU A 175 -5.90 31.85 6.07
N GLU A 176 -7.03 32.02 6.76
CA GLU A 176 -7.18 31.74 8.19
C GLU A 176 -7.02 30.25 8.52
N TYR A 177 -7.34 29.35 7.57
CA TYR A 177 -7.25 27.90 7.74
C TYR A 177 -6.05 27.28 7.03
N GLN A 178 -5.20 28.08 6.38
CA GLN A 178 -3.98 27.57 5.74
C GLN A 178 -2.93 27.28 6.81
N LEU A 179 -2.60 26.02 6.96
CA LEU A 179 -1.52 25.56 7.85
C LEU A 179 -0.13 25.81 7.27
N ASP A 180 -0.04 26.10 5.98
CA ASP A 180 1.22 26.34 5.26
C ASP A 180 0.99 27.42 4.18
N ASN A 181 1.61 28.57 4.35
CA ASN A 181 1.46 29.75 3.48
C ASN A 181 1.98 29.52 2.02
N ASN A 182 2.61 28.38 1.75
CA ASN A 182 3.14 28.05 0.42
C ASN A 182 2.14 27.34 -0.49
N LEU A 183 0.94 27.03 -0.02
CA LEU A 183 -0.08 26.27 -0.77
C LEU A 183 -1.20 27.12 -1.36
N ALA A 184 -1.13 28.45 -1.26
CA ALA A 184 -2.10 29.36 -1.84
C ALA A 184 -1.96 29.48 -3.35
N ASP A 185 -2.10 28.39 -4.08
CA ASP A 185 -2.30 28.43 -5.52
C ASP A 185 -3.80 28.54 -5.82
N SER A 186 -4.24 29.66 -6.37
CA SER A 186 -5.63 29.91 -6.76
C SER A 186 -6.15 28.95 -7.84
N SER A 187 -5.28 28.12 -8.42
CA SER A 187 -5.60 27.06 -9.37
C SER A 187 -5.89 25.71 -8.70
N SER A 188 -5.79 25.61 -7.39
CA SER A 188 -5.87 24.33 -6.70
C SER A 188 -7.29 23.77 -6.67
N ILE A 189 -7.39 22.49 -6.98
CA ILE A 189 -8.62 21.73 -7.11
C ILE A 189 -8.68 20.70 -6.00
N ASP A 190 -9.85 20.56 -5.35
CA ASP A 190 -10.10 19.45 -4.45
C ASP A 190 -10.28 18.16 -5.26
N PHE A 191 -9.71 17.09 -4.78
CA PHE A 191 -9.78 15.78 -5.40
C PHE A 191 -10.34 14.74 -4.44
N TYR A 192 -11.21 13.89 -4.97
CA TYR A 192 -11.85 12.81 -4.26
C TYR A 192 -11.81 11.54 -5.09
N THR A 193 -11.72 10.38 -4.44
CA THR A 193 -11.90 9.08 -5.11
C THR A 193 -12.98 8.26 -4.43
N LEU A 194 -13.92 7.78 -5.22
CA LEU A 194 -14.91 6.79 -4.83
C LEU A 194 -14.45 5.41 -5.26
N GLY A 195 -14.58 4.43 -4.37
CA GLY A 195 -14.25 3.04 -4.68
C GLY A 195 -15.35 2.08 -4.27
N LEU A 196 -15.55 1.08 -5.11
CA LEU A 196 -16.48 -0.03 -4.87
C LEU A 196 -15.79 -1.35 -5.20
N ASN A 197 -15.95 -2.37 -4.36
CA ASN A 197 -15.65 -3.74 -4.73
C ASN A 197 -16.59 -4.73 -4.05
N SER A 198 -16.65 -5.94 -4.60
CA SER A 198 -17.41 -7.04 -4.00
C SER A 198 -16.65 -8.34 -4.15
N SER A 199 -16.72 -9.21 -3.15
CA SER A 199 -16.16 -10.55 -3.23
C SER A 199 -17.27 -11.55 -3.49
N ILE A 200 -17.30 -12.10 -4.69
CA ILE A 200 -18.34 -13.04 -5.19
C ILE A 200 -17.73 -14.44 -5.26
N LYS A 201 -18.27 -15.36 -4.49
CA LYS A 201 -17.82 -16.77 -4.52
C LYS A 201 -18.67 -17.56 -5.50
N LEU A 202 -18.01 -18.13 -6.50
CA LEU A 202 -18.59 -19.04 -7.49
C LEU A 202 -17.94 -20.42 -7.33
N SER A 203 -18.53 -21.28 -6.49
CA SER A 203 -17.94 -22.56 -6.12
C SER A 203 -16.54 -22.38 -5.50
N GLN A 204 -15.50 -22.82 -6.18
CA GLN A 204 -14.09 -22.72 -5.72
C GLN A 204 -13.37 -21.47 -6.26
N ILE A 205 -14.02 -20.69 -7.13
CA ILE A 205 -13.47 -19.45 -7.70
C ILE A 205 -14.00 -18.28 -6.88
N THR A 206 -13.17 -17.29 -6.65
CA THR A 206 -13.61 -16.02 -6.08
C THR A 206 -13.31 -14.90 -7.09
N LEU A 207 -14.35 -14.15 -7.43
CA LEU A 207 -14.25 -12.94 -8.26
C LEU A 207 -14.33 -11.72 -7.36
N THR A 208 -13.45 -10.74 -7.60
CA THR A 208 -13.45 -9.47 -6.86
C THR A 208 -13.45 -8.31 -7.84
N PRO A 209 -14.63 -7.99 -8.47
CA PRO A 209 -14.74 -6.80 -9.30
C PRO A 209 -14.48 -5.54 -8.46
N THR A 210 -13.81 -4.57 -9.07
CA THR A 210 -13.42 -3.30 -8.44
C THR A 210 -13.68 -2.15 -9.40
N LEU A 211 -14.21 -1.06 -8.87
CA LEU A 211 -14.43 0.21 -9.56
C LEU A 211 -13.82 1.33 -8.71
N LEU A 212 -13.02 2.20 -9.33
CA LEU A 212 -12.50 3.43 -8.73
C LEU A 212 -12.85 4.59 -9.67
N TYR A 213 -13.37 5.68 -9.11
CA TYR A 213 -13.67 6.89 -9.85
C TYR A 213 -13.13 8.11 -9.09
N SER A 214 -12.21 8.82 -9.70
CA SER A 214 -11.63 10.05 -9.13
C SER A 214 -12.22 11.26 -9.82
N PHE A 215 -12.49 12.33 -9.06
CA PHE A 215 -13.07 13.56 -9.58
C PHE A 215 -12.63 14.77 -8.76
N GLY A 216 -12.60 15.92 -9.39
CA GLY A 216 -12.30 17.21 -8.76
C GLY A 216 -13.51 18.14 -8.76
N ASN A 217 -13.40 19.25 -8.02
CA ASN A 217 -14.44 20.27 -7.91
C ASN A 217 -14.47 21.28 -9.09
N LYS A 218 -13.54 21.20 -10.01
CA LYS A 218 -13.45 22.00 -11.25
C LYS A 218 -13.22 21.07 -12.44
N ASN A 219 -13.16 21.60 -13.64
CA ASN A 219 -12.84 20.86 -14.85
C ASN A 219 -11.47 20.19 -14.71
N SER A 220 -11.46 19.01 -14.19
CA SER A 220 -10.30 18.17 -13.95
C SER A 220 -10.52 16.82 -14.60
N ASN A 221 -9.44 16.19 -15.01
CA ASN A 221 -9.50 14.83 -15.48
C ASN A 221 -10.12 13.92 -14.40
N SER A 222 -11.08 13.13 -14.80
CA SER A 222 -11.84 12.25 -13.91
C SER A 222 -11.55 10.78 -14.25
N PRO A 223 -10.39 10.24 -13.87
CA PRO A 223 -10.02 8.89 -14.22
C PRO A 223 -10.98 7.86 -13.60
N LEU A 224 -11.36 6.90 -14.43
CA LEU A 224 -12.15 5.75 -14.05
C LEU A 224 -11.29 4.50 -14.19
N THR A 225 -11.19 3.71 -13.12
CA THR A 225 -10.50 2.43 -13.13
C THR A 225 -11.53 1.32 -12.93
N VAL A 226 -11.54 0.36 -13.82
CA VAL A 226 -12.38 -0.83 -13.73
C VAL A 226 -11.52 -2.08 -13.85
N GLY A 227 -11.90 -3.12 -13.15
CA GLY A 227 -11.18 -4.38 -13.22
C GLY A 227 -11.57 -5.34 -12.11
N GLY A 228 -10.67 -6.25 -11.79
CA GLY A 228 -10.91 -7.17 -10.70
C GLY A 228 -9.87 -8.28 -10.59
N ASP A 229 -10.02 -9.04 -9.52
CA ASP A 229 -9.19 -10.20 -9.23
C ASP A 229 -10.01 -11.50 -9.40
N ILE A 230 -9.38 -12.52 -9.92
CA ILE A 230 -9.89 -13.88 -9.98
C ILE A 230 -8.97 -14.76 -9.15
N THR A 231 -9.45 -15.27 -8.03
CA THR A 231 -8.76 -16.29 -7.25
C THR A 231 -9.21 -17.66 -7.72
N LEU A 232 -8.26 -18.47 -8.17
CA LEU A 232 -8.51 -19.81 -8.71
C LEU A 232 -8.53 -20.86 -7.60
N PRO A 233 -9.10 -22.04 -7.87
CA PRO A 233 -9.02 -23.18 -6.96
C PRO A 233 -7.58 -23.54 -6.64
N ARG A 234 -7.33 -24.03 -5.44
CA ARG A 234 -5.99 -24.51 -5.06
C ARG A 234 -5.64 -25.79 -5.79
N ILE A 235 -4.47 -25.83 -6.42
CA ILE A 235 -3.91 -27.02 -7.04
C ILE A 235 -2.65 -27.39 -6.26
N SER A 236 -2.59 -28.58 -5.66
CA SER A 236 -1.42 -29.05 -4.89
C SER A 236 -0.86 -28.01 -3.92
N ASN A 237 -1.72 -27.39 -3.11
CA ASN A 237 -1.41 -26.29 -2.20
C ASN A 237 -1.02 -24.94 -2.83
N ILE A 238 -0.86 -24.84 -4.13
CA ILE A 238 -0.60 -23.58 -4.83
C ILE A 238 -1.88 -22.73 -4.80
N LYS A 239 -1.75 -21.48 -4.33
CA LYS A 239 -2.77 -20.46 -4.47
C LYS A 239 -2.39 -19.61 -5.67
N SER A 240 -3.30 -19.45 -6.61
CA SER A 240 -3.12 -18.63 -7.79
C SER A 240 -4.21 -17.61 -7.95
N SER A 241 -3.85 -16.43 -8.42
CA SER A 241 -4.82 -15.40 -8.78
C SER A 241 -4.34 -14.63 -10.01
N LEU A 242 -5.32 -14.14 -10.76
CA LEU A 242 -5.14 -13.25 -11.89
C LEU A 242 -5.83 -11.93 -11.55
N SER A 243 -5.22 -10.82 -11.91
CA SER A 243 -5.81 -9.50 -11.78
C SER A 243 -5.70 -8.78 -13.11
N TYR A 244 -6.75 -8.07 -13.47
CA TYR A 244 -6.72 -7.18 -14.62
C TYR A 244 -7.45 -5.89 -14.26
N TYR A 245 -6.83 -4.76 -14.59
CA TYR A 245 -7.37 -3.44 -14.38
C TYR A 245 -7.09 -2.56 -15.59
N ASN A 246 -8.08 -1.77 -15.95
CA ASN A 246 -7.95 -0.74 -16.96
C ASN A 246 -8.33 0.60 -16.34
N SER A 247 -7.48 1.60 -16.50
CA SER A 247 -7.73 2.98 -16.12
C SER A 247 -7.81 3.83 -17.37
N PHE A 248 -8.83 4.66 -17.45
CA PHE A 248 -9.04 5.58 -18.55
C PHE A 248 -9.49 6.94 -18.02
N ASN A 249 -9.16 7.97 -18.78
CA ASN A 249 -9.56 9.32 -18.49
C ASN A 249 -10.91 9.61 -19.15
N GLY A 250 -11.83 10.26 -18.43
CA GLY A 250 -13.13 10.64 -18.95
C GLY A 250 -13.14 11.80 -19.93
N ASP A 251 -12.04 12.57 -20.06
CA ASP A 251 -11.92 13.72 -20.94
C ASP A 251 -10.80 13.51 -21.98
N GLU A 252 -11.08 13.90 -23.23
CA GLU A 252 -10.15 13.87 -24.36
C GLU A 252 -9.07 14.99 -24.30
N GLY A 253 -8.67 15.45 -23.12
CA GLY A 253 -7.64 16.48 -22.94
C GLY A 253 -6.23 15.91 -22.86
N ASP A 254 -5.23 16.76 -23.10
CA ASP A 254 -3.79 16.49 -23.24
C ASP A 254 -3.07 15.71 -22.10
N ASN A 255 -3.79 15.07 -21.18
CA ASN A 255 -3.20 14.34 -20.07
C ASN A 255 -3.54 12.85 -20.12
N ASP A 256 -2.85 12.11 -20.95
CA ASP A 256 -2.92 10.65 -21.09
C ASP A 256 -2.39 9.86 -19.86
N TYR A 257 -2.05 10.54 -18.77
CA TYR A 257 -1.42 9.97 -17.57
C TYR A 257 -2.20 8.85 -16.90
N TYR A 258 -3.50 8.72 -17.20
CA TYR A 258 -4.38 7.78 -16.52
C TYR A 258 -4.87 6.64 -17.42
N GLN A 259 -4.38 6.57 -18.66
CA GLN A 259 -4.71 5.47 -19.56
C GLN A 259 -3.72 4.32 -19.36
N VAL A 260 -4.09 3.36 -18.55
CA VAL A 260 -3.20 2.24 -18.21
C VAL A 260 -3.98 0.93 -18.20
N ASP A 261 -3.44 -0.04 -18.92
CA ASP A 261 -3.81 -1.45 -18.75
C ASP A 261 -2.85 -2.12 -17.78
N HIS A 262 -3.36 -2.88 -16.88
CA HIS A 262 -2.53 -3.63 -15.94
C HIS A 262 -3.02 -5.06 -15.74
N PHE A 263 -2.09 -6.01 -15.83
CA PHE A 263 -2.30 -7.43 -15.58
C PHE A 263 -1.34 -7.92 -14.50
N ARG A 264 -1.82 -8.80 -13.60
CA ARG A 264 -0.99 -9.55 -12.64
C ARG A 264 -1.32 -11.02 -12.64
N LEU A 265 -0.28 -11.85 -12.64
CA LEU A 265 -0.31 -13.23 -12.20
C LEU A 265 0.33 -13.34 -10.81
N SER A 266 -0.36 -13.97 -9.86
CA SER A 266 0.17 -14.24 -8.52
C SER A 266 0.14 -15.73 -8.22
N LEU A 267 1.27 -16.27 -7.76
CA LEU A 267 1.41 -17.64 -7.31
C LEU A 267 2.00 -17.66 -5.90
N ILE A 268 1.35 -18.40 -5.00
CA ILE A 268 1.82 -18.56 -3.62
C ILE A 268 1.81 -20.06 -3.29
N TYR A 269 2.98 -20.60 -3.02
CA TYR A 269 3.16 -21.97 -2.58
C TYR A 269 3.59 -22.03 -1.12
N PRO A 270 2.66 -22.29 -0.17
CA PRO A 270 3.00 -22.57 1.22
C PRO A 270 3.47 -24.03 1.36
N PHE A 271 4.51 -24.25 2.14
CA PHE A 271 4.98 -25.58 2.53
C PHE A 271 5.55 -25.55 3.94
N ASN A 272 5.02 -26.37 4.81
CA ASN A 272 5.23 -26.28 6.25
C ASN A 272 4.95 -24.86 6.75
N GLU A 273 5.89 -24.24 7.46
CA GLU A 273 5.79 -22.84 7.91
C GLU A 273 6.40 -21.83 6.92
N ASN A 274 6.99 -22.33 5.84
CA ASN A 274 7.62 -21.53 4.80
C ASN A 274 6.68 -21.20 3.65
N LYS A 275 7.08 -20.29 2.76
CA LYS A 275 6.34 -20.01 1.53
C LYS A 275 7.23 -19.43 0.43
N ILE A 276 6.89 -19.78 -0.80
CA ILE A 276 7.38 -19.09 -1.99
C ILE A 276 6.25 -18.24 -2.53
N LYS A 277 6.59 -17.03 -2.96
CA LYS A 277 5.67 -16.11 -3.67
C LYS A 277 6.30 -15.71 -4.97
N LEU A 278 5.50 -15.70 -6.02
CA LEU A 278 5.85 -15.16 -7.32
C LEU A 278 4.73 -14.22 -7.75
N PHE A 279 5.11 -13.03 -8.20
CA PHE A 279 4.22 -12.09 -8.90
C PHE A 279 4.84 -11.72 -10.23
N TYR A 280 4.02 -11.66 -11.25
CA TYR A 280 4.38 -11.12 -12.54
C TYR A 280 3.34 -10.08 -12.93
N ASP A 281 3.79 -8.86 -13.16
CA ASP A 281 2.97 -7.73 -13.56
C ASP A 281 3.35 -7.28 -14.97
N MET A 282 2.35 -6.89 -15.75
CA MET A 282 2.50 -6.14 -17.00
C MET A 282 1.63 -4.89 -16.93
N ALA A 283 2.14 -3.78 -17.37
CA ALA A 283 1.37 -2.55 -17.54
C ALA A 283 1.72 -1.91 -18.87
N ASN A 284 0.71 -1.41 -19.56
CA ASN A 284 0.87 -0.61 -20.77
C ASN A 284 0.30 0.77 -20.47
N HIS A 285 1.06 1.79 -20.85
CA HIS A 285 0.65 3.18 -20.77
C HIS A 285 1.02 3.84 -22.10
N ASN A 286 0.03 4.10 -22.95
CA ASN A 286 0.24 4.49 -24.34
C ASN A 286 1.17 3.48 -25.06
N ASP A 287 2.28 3.96 -25.62
CA ASP A 287 3.29 3.13 -26.28
C ASP A 287 4.30 2.51 -25.30
N ASP A 288 4.25 2.87 -24.03
CA ASP A 288 5.17 2.40 -23.01
C ASP A 288 4.70 1.08 -22.42
N GLN A 289 5.62 0.13 -22.30
CA GLN A 289 5.34 -1.16 -21.69
C GLN A 289 6.27 -1.39 -20.49
N PHE A 290 5.65 -1.83 -19.40
CA PHE A 290 6.36 -2.20 -18.17
C PHE A 290 6.11 -3.65 -17.84
N SER A 291 7.16 -4.37 -17.43
CA SER A 291 7.02 -5.68 -16.83
C SER A 291 7.75 -5.77 -15.50
N TYR A 292 7.24 -6.61 -14.64
CA TYR A 292 7.71 -6.70 -13.28
C TYR A 292 7.61 -8.12 -12.75
N LEU A 293 8.72 -8.67 -12.31
CA LEU A 293 8.80 -10.00 -11.71
C LEU A 293 9.29 -9.88 -10.26
N TRP A 294 8.54 -10.46 -9.35
CA TRP A 294 8.92 -10.59 -7.94
C TRP A 294 8.91 -12.05 -7.53
N ILE A 295 10.03 -12.53 -7.03
CA ILE A 295 10.16 -13.88 -6.47
C ILE A 295 10.69 -13.73 -5.05
N SER A 296 10.00 -14.29 -4.07
CA SER A 296 10.40 -14.26 -2.66
C SER A 296 10.19 -15.62 -2.00
N TYR A 297 11.23 -16.09 -1.31
CA TYR A 297 11.14 -17.21 -0.39
C TYR A 297 11.09 -16.69 1.03
N THR A 298 10.11 -17.08 1.83
CA THR A 298 10.05 -16.77 3.25
C THR A 298 10.37 -18.02 4.06
N HIS A 299 11.46 -17.94 4.81
CA HIS A 299 11.85 -18.94 5.81
C HIS A 299 11.40 -18.50 7.19
N MET A 300 10.64 -19.34 7.89
CA MET A 300 10.24 -19.11 9.27
C MET A 300 11.36 -19.57 10.19
N CYS A 301 12.07 -18.62 10.82
CA CYS A 301 13.16 -18.91 11.74
C CYS A 301 12.65 -19.27 13.14
N TYR A 302 11.56 -18.63 13.54
CA TYR A 302 10.94 -18.85 14.85
C TYR A 302 9.46 -18.50 14.80
N LYS A 303 8.65 -19.28 15.51
CA LYS A 303 7.24 -19.03 15.70
C LYS A 303 6.81 -19.46 17.11
N GLY A 304 6.26 -18.54 17.86
CA GLY A 304 5.74 -18.74 19.21
C GLY A 304 4.48 -17.92 19.46
N ASP A 305 3.93 -18.03 20.66
CA ASP A 305 2.67 -17.39 21.03
C ASP A 305 2.73 -15.86 20.97
N LEU A 306 3.89 -15.29 21.32
CA LEU A 306 4.11 -13.85 21.38
C LEU A 306 4.59 -13.24 20.07
N GLY A 307 4.94 -14.08 19.08
CA GLY A 307 5.38 -13.54 17.80
C GLY A 307 6.14 -14.52 16.92
N GLU A 308 6.64 -14.00 15.81
CA GLU A 308 7.36 -14.77 14.80
C GLU A 308 8.58 -14.00 14.27
N VAL A 309 9.61 -14.74 13.86
CA VAL A 309 10.80 -14.22 13.18
C VAL A 309 10.94 -14.94 11.84
N SER A 310 11.10 -14.18 10.77
CA SER A 310 11.29 -14.75 9.43
C SER A 310 12.39 -14.03 8.66
N MET A 311 13.00 -14.75 7.72
CA MET A 311 13.94 -14.22 6.74
C MET A 311 13.38 -14.47 5.33
N SER A 312 13.54 -13.47 4.46
CA SER A 312 12.99 -13.56 3.10
C SER A 312 13.97 -12.99 2.09
N PRO A 313 14.81 -13.85 1.46
CA PRO A 313 15.48 -13.46 0.22
C PRO A 313 14.42 -13.17 -0.86
N THR A 314 14.67 -12.11 -1.61
CA THR A 314 13.73 -11.62 -2.64
C THR A 314 14.52 -11.11 -3.84
N ILE A 315 14.09 -11.51 -5.02
CA ILE A 315 14.55 -11.01 -6.31
C ILE A 315 13.42 -10.21 -6.92
N ARG A 316 13.73 -9.04 -7.45
CA ARG A 316 12.81 -8.19 -8.20
C ARG A 316 13.46 -7.75 -9.48
N MET A 317 12.77 -7.91 -10.58
CA MET A 317 13.21 -7.53 -11.91
C MET A 317 12.14 -6.67 -12.54
N GLN A 318 12.53 -5.53 -13.08
CA GLN A 318 11.66 -4.61 -13.79
C GLN A 318 12.27 -4.29 -15.14
N THR A 319 11.43 -4.22 -16.17
CA THR A 319 11.80 -3.68 -17.48
C THR A 319 10.79 -2.61 -17.87
N GLY A 320 11.26 -1.58 -18.55
CA GLY A 320 10.43 -0.59 -19.21
C GLY A 320 10.94 -0.38 -20.63
N THR A 321 10.03 -0.26 -21.58
CA THR A 321 10.31 -0.05 -23.01
C THR A 321 9.43 1.04 -23.56
N GLY A 322 9.92 1.79 -24.57
CA GLY A 322 9.15 2.80 -25.28
C GLY A 322 9.06 4.15 -24.60
N ILE A 323 9.80 4.39 -23.55
CA ILE A 323 9.63 5.55 -22.67
C ILE A 323 10.17 6.83 -23.29
N GLY A 324 9.28 7.84 -23.43
CA GLY A 324 9.44 9.11 -24.16
C GLY A 324 10.73 9.92 -24.04
N ASP A 325 10.78 11.02 -24.75
CA ASP A 325 11.98 11.74 -25.21
C ASP A 325 13.01 12.19 -24.15
N ASP A 326 12.63 12.27 -22.88
CA ASP A 326 13.48 12.77 -21.79
C ASP A 326 14.08 11.66 -20.91
N TYR A 327 13.77 10.39 -21.16
CA TYR A 327 14.29 9.27 -20.41
C TYR A 327 14.90 8.25 -21.38
N ASP A 328 16.11 7.77 -21.06
CA ASP A 328 16.74 6.67 -21.82
C ASP A 328 15.75 5.55 -22.07
N LYS A 329 15.35 5.41 -23.31
CA LYS A 329 14.12 4.76 -23.81
C LYS A 329 13.79 3.40 -23.23
N ASP A 330 14.80 2.63 -22.86
CA ASP A 330 14.63 1.31 -22.28
C ASP A 330 15.44 1.19 -21.01
N TYR A 331 14.92 0.52 -20.01
CA TYR A 331 15.69 0.21 -18.82
C TYR A 331 15.38 -1.17 -18.26
N LYS A 332 16.37 -1.71 -17.52
CA LYS A 332 16.22 -2.88 -16.67
C LYS A 332 16.65 -2.51 -15.26
N ARG A 333 15.88 -2.93 -14.27
CA ARG A 333 16.23 -2.73 -12.88
C ARG A 333 16.12 -4.03 -12.11
N ASN A 334 17.23 -4.44 -11.51
CA ASN A 334 17.33 -5.66 -10.73
C ASN A 334 17.54 -5.31 -9.26
N LYS A 335 16.75 -5.90 -8.36
CA LYS A 335 16.92 -5.75 -6.92
C LYS A 335 17.03 -7.09 -6.25
N PHE A 336 18.05 -7.23 -5.41
CA PHE A 336 18.26 -8.37 -4.54
C PHE A 336 18.11 -7.90 -3.10
N GLU A 337 17.24 -8.54 -2.34
CA GLU A 337 16.91 -8.14 -0.99
C GLU A 337 16.95 -9.33 -0.04
N LEU A 338 17.43 -9.10 1.18
CA LEU A 338 17.25 -10.03 2.29
C LEU A 338 16.45 -9.32 3.39
N THR A 339 15.20 -9.67 3.54
CA THR A 339 14.35 -9.08 4.59
C THR A 339 14.34 -9.96 5.82
N THR A 340 14.82 -9.44 6.94
CA THR A 340 14.56 -10.00 8.27
C THR A 340 13.36 -9.29 8.86
N GLN A 341 12.38 -10.03 9.34
CA GLN A 341 11.17 -9.50 9.95
C GLN A 341 10.88 -10.17 11.27
N ILE A 342 10.56 -9.34 12.26
CA ILE A 342 9.99 -9.75 13.54
C ILE A 342 8.56 -9.22 13.57
N LYS A 343 7.60 -10.08 13.96
CA LYS A 343 6.23 -9.67 14.29
C LYS A 343 5.94 -10.09 15.71
N PHE A 344 5.20 -9.27 16.42
CA PHE A 344 4.72 -9.55 17.78
C PHE A 344 3.22 -9.25 17.90
N LYS A 345 2.62 -9.93 18.87
CA LYS A 345 1.18 -9.82 19.18
C LYS A 345 1.00 -9.24 20.56
#